data_403910227a04095a972342dc599c30b3
#
_entry.id   403910227a04095a972342dc599c30b3
#
_cell.length_a   1.000
_cell.length_b   1.000
_cell.length_c   1.000
_cell.angle_alpha   90.00
_cell.angle_beta   90.00
_cell.angle_gamma   90.00
#
_symmetry.space_group_name_H-M   'P 1'
#
loop_
_entity.id
_entity.type
_entity.pdbx_description
1 polymer ?
#
loop_
_entity_poly.entity_id
_entity_poly.type
_entity_poly.pdbx_seq_one_letter_code
_entity_poly.pdbx_strand_id
1 'polypeptide(L)'
;MKKIAFVTGMTGQDGPYLAQHLLQHDYKVYGLVKRYSNPNLSNLNYLGIENDVELITGDITDDANMNHLIRTLKPNEFYNLAAQSFVGASWELNKQTSEVNAMGVLNILNAIVGHNPTTKFYQASTSELYGNANRDGVQDELTPFHPRSPYGVSKLYAYWMTINFRESYSIHASNGVLFNHESPIRGKEFVTRKVTDGVAKIKLGLAKKLTLGNLEAKRDWGFAGD
;
A
#
# COMPACT_ATOMS: atom_id res chain seq x y z
N MET A 1 12.47 15.65 -20.60
CA MET A 1 11.52 15.82 -19.46
C MET A 1 11.73 14.65 -18.51
N LYS A 2 11.68 14.88 -17.19
CA LYS A 2 11.73 13.79 -16.19
C LYS A 2 10.51 12.91 -16.36
N LYS A 3 10.66 11.60 -16.10
CA LYS A 3 9.52 10.70 -16.00
C LYS A 3 8.68 11.08 -14.78
N ILE A 4 7.37 10.88 -14.88
CA ILE A 4 6.42 11.15 -13.81
C ILE A 4 6.02 9.84 -13.15
N ALA A 5 6.19 9.74 -11.84
CA ALA A 5 5.63 8.70 -11.00
C ALA A 5 4.52 9.26 -10.12
N PHE A 6 3.39 8.56 -10.08
CA PHE A 6 2.28 8.89 -9.20
C PHE A 6 2.11 7.79 -8.15
N VAL A 7 2.23 8.13 -6.88
CA VAL A 7 2.24 7.19 -5.77
C VAL A 7 1.06 7.49 -4.85
N THR A 8 0.19 6.52 -4.65
CA THR A 8 -0.85 6.58 -3.61
C THR A 8 -0.33 5.96 -2.31
N GLY A 9 -0.94 6.28 -1.17
CA GLY A 9 -0.43 5.82 0.12
C GLY A 9 0.87 6.49 0.55
N MET A 10 1.12 7.71 0.06
CA MET A 10 2.36 8.47 0.24
C MET A 10 2.73 8.73 1.71
N THR A 11 1.77 8.78 2.62
CA THR A 11 2.02 8.99 4.06
C THR A 11 2.17 7.71 4.87
N GLY A 12 2.08 6.54 4.22
CA GLY A 12 2.28 5.23 4.83
C GLY A 12 3.75 4.90 5.09
N GLN A 13 4.08 3.63 5.18
CA GLN A 13 5.46 3.15 5.31
C GLN A 13 6.17 3.12 3.96
N ASP A 14 5.58 2.43 2.98
CA ASP A 14 6.24 2.10 1.72
C ASP A 14 6.29 3.28 0.75
N GLY A 15 5.28 4.16 0.79
CA GLY A 15 5.21 5.34 -0.08
C GLY A 15 6.46 6.23 0.00
N PRO A 16 6.91 6.64 1.19
CA PRO A 16 8.12 7.44 1.35
C PRO A 16 9.40 6.76 0.87
N TYR A 17 9.60 5.46 1.14
CA TYR A 17 10.77 4.72 0.64
C TYR A 17 10.77 4.64 -0.89
N LEU A 18 9.63 4.29 -1.49
CA LEU A 18 9.49 4.28 -2.94
C LEU A 18 9.72 5.69 -3.54
N ALA A 19 9.16 6.72 -2.91
CA ALA A 19 9.37 8.10 -3.37
C ALA A 19 10.85 8.49 -3.33
N GLN A 20 11.57 8.17 -2.24
CA GLN A 20 13.01 8.41 -2.12
C GLN A 20 13.79 7.72 -3.24
N HIS A 21 13.49 6.45 -3.50
CA HIS A 21 14.10 5.68 -4.59
C HIS A 21 13.83 6.32 -5.96
N LEU A 22 12.59 6.69 -6.24
CA LEU A 22 12.22 7.32 -7.51
C LEU A 22 12.89 8.68 -7.72
N LEU A 23 13.01 9.51 -6.67
CA LEU A 23 13.72 10.78 -6.71
C LEU A 23 15.20 10.59 -7.04
N GLN A 24 15.86 9.57 -6.47
CA GLN A 24 17.25 9.20 -6.79
C GLN A 24 17.43 8.74 -8.24
N HIS A 25 16.36 8.29 -8.91
CA HIS A 25 16.34 7.87 -10.31
C HIS A 25 15.76 8.94 -11.25
N ASP A 26 15.77 10.20 -10.83
CA ASP A 26 15.41 11.35 -11.65
C ASP A 26 13.94 11.42 -12.06
N TYR A 27 13.04 10.78 -11.28
CA TYR A 27 11.61 10.95 -11.46
C TYR A 27 11.11 12.26 -10.83
N LYS A 28 10.05 12.80 -11.41
CA LYS A 28 9.17 13.74 -10.74
C LYS A 28 8.10 12.93 -10.03
N VAL A 29 8.04 13.03 -8.69
CA VAL A 29 7.16 12.22 -7.86
C VAL A 29 5.97 13.03 -7.38
N TYR A 30 4.77 12.55 -7.71
CA TYR A 30 3.51 13.04 -7.15
C TYR A 30 3.00 12.05 -6.11
N GLY A 31 2.62 12.55 -4.94
CA GLY A 31 2.07 11.75 -3.84
C GLY A 31 0.60 12.07 -3.58
N LEU A 32 -0.29 11.08 -3.69
CA LEU A 32 -1.69 11.26 -3.32
C LEU A 32 -1.84 11.20 -1.80
N VAL A 33 -2.44 12.24 -1.23
CA VAL A 33 -2.80 12.32 0.18
C VAL A 33 -4.29 12.63 0.33
N LYS A 34 -4.94 12.01 1.32
CA LYS A 34 -6.31 12.37 1.66
C LYS A 34 -6.36 13.78 2.22
N ARG A 35 -7.50 14.46 2.02
CA ARG A 35 -7.70 15.79 2.61
C ARG A 35 -7.84 15.69 4.12
N TYR A 36 -6.81 16.17 4.82
CA TYR A 36 -6.83 16.39 6.26
C TYR A 36 -6.48 17.85 6.54
N SER A 37 -7.01 18.39 7.64
CA SER A 37 -6.63 19.74 8.07
C SER A 37 -5.16 19.84 8.47
N ASN A 38 -4.57 18.72 8.89
CA ASN A 38 -3.15 18.60 9.22
C ASN A 38 -2.66 17.19 8.83
N PRO A 39 -2.18 16.99 7.60
CA PRO A 39 -1.68 15.68 7.17
C PRO A 39 -0.42 15.30 7.95
N ASN A 40 -0.34 14.03 8.34
CA ASN A 40 0.86 13.53 9.00
C ASN A 40 1.96 13.23 7.97
N LEU A 41 2.94 14.11 7.87
CA LEU A 41 4.08 13.99 6.96
C LEU A 41 5.36 13.47 7.64
N SER A 42 5.26 12.98 8.88
CA SER A 42 6.42 12.55 9.68
C SER A 42 7.31 11.53 8.98
N ASN A 43 6.73 10.64 8.15
CA ASN A 43 7.48 9.63 7.42
C ASN A 43 8.29 10.23 6.26
N LEU A 44 7.74 11.21 5.55
CA LEU A 44 8.47 11.97 4.53
C LEU A 44 9.59 12.80 5.15
N ASN A 45 9.30 13.45 6.28
CA ASN A 45 10.29 14.20 7.06
C ASN A 45 11.42 13.31 7.57
N TYR A 46 11.10 12.11 8.07
CA TYR A 46 12.11 11.16 8.54
C TYR A 46 13.12 10.79 7.46
N LEU A 47 12.65 10.66 6.21
CA LEU A 47 13.51 10.38 5.05
C LEU A 47 14.11 11.63 4.39
N GLY A 48 13.76 12.82 4.86
CA GLY A 48 14.28 14.10 4.35
C GLY A 48 13.80 14.47 2.95
N ILE A 49 12.64 13.97 2.52
CA ILE A 49 12.10 14.15 1.15
C ILE A 49 10.78 14.93 1.10
N GLU A 50 10.35 15.53 2.21
CA GLU A 50 9.06 16.22 2.29
C GLU A 50 8.90 17.33 1.24
N ASN A 51 9.98 18.05 0.93
CA ASN A 51 9.98 19.14 -0.02
C ASN A 51 10.24 18.71 -1.47
N ASP A 52 10.61 17.46 -1.70
CA ASP A 52 10.96 16.92 -3.02
C ASP A 52 9.77 16.19 -3.69
N VAL A 53 8.73 15.87 -2.92
CA VAL A 53 7.51 15.21 -3.40
C VAL A 53 6.39 16.22 -3.57
N GLU A 54 5.78 16.28 -4.75
CA GLU A 54 4.58 17.11 -4.96
C GLU A 54 3.34 16.40 -4.43
N LEU A 55 2.82 16.87 -3.30
CA LEU A 55 1.63 16.31 -2.68
C LEU A 55 0.35 16.83 -3.33
N ILE A 56 -0.54 15.90 -3.73
CA ILE A 56 -1.83 16.19 -4.31
C ILE A 56 -2.93 15.64 -3.41
N THR A 57 -3.93 16.48 -3.12
CA THR A 57 -5.11 16.03 -2.36
C THR A 57 -6.06 15.25 -3.24
N GLY A 58 -6.47 14.06 -2.78
CA GLY A 58 -7.48 13.25 -3.45
C GLY A 58 -7.79 11.96 -2.71
N ASP A 59 -8.72 11.19 -3.27
CA ASP A 59 -9.11 9.88 -2.74
C ASP A 59 -9.31 8.90 -3.90
N ILE A 60 -8.72 7.72 -3.80
CA ILE A 60 -8.86 6.66 -4.81
C ILE A 60 -10.30 6.13 -4.92
N THR A 61 -11.12 6.34 -3.90
CA THR A 61 -12.55 5.97 -3.93
C THR A 61 -13.41 6.96 -4.73
N ASP A 62 -12.86 8.12 -5.05
CA ASP A 62 -13.51 9.14 -5.90
C ASP A 62 -13.09 8.92 -7.37
N ASP A 63 -13.97 8.30 -8.15
CA ASP A 63 -13.77 8.03 -9.57
C ASP A 63 -13.49 9.30 -10.38
N ALA A 64 -14.26 10.37 -10.16
CA ALA A 64 -14.07 11.64 -10.87
C ALA A 64 -12.69 12.24 -10.58
N ASN A 65 -12.22 12.16 -9.33
CA ASN A 65 -10.90 12.62 -8.93
C ASN A 65 -9.80 11.81 -9.62
N MET A 66 -9.90 10.47 -9.64
CA MET A 66 -8.91 9.63 -10.32
C MET A 66 -8.86 9.90 -11.83
N ASN A 67 -10.00 10.01 -12.48
CA ASN A 67 -10.09 10.39 -13.90
C ASN A 67 -9.43 11.75 -14.16
N HIS A 68 -9.70 12.75 -13.33
CA HIS A 68 -9.10 14.09 -13.46
C HIS A 68 -7.57 14.04 -13.32
N LEU A 69 -7.07 13.39 -12.27
CA LEU A 69 -5.64 13.36 -11.96
C LEU A 69 -4.84 12.60 -13.02
N ILE A 70 -5.29 11.42 -13.45
CA ILE A 70 -4.59 10.62 -14.45
C ILE A 70 -4.59 11.32 -15.81
N ARG A 71 -5.72 11.94 -16.20
CA ARG A 71 -5.80 12.73 -17.43
C ARG A 71 -4.86 13.95 -17.44
N THR A 72 -4.74 14.62 -16.29
CA THR A 72 -3.95 15.86 -16.16
C THR A 72 -2.47 15.56 -16.02
N LEU A 73 -2.08 14.63 -15.16
CA LEU A 73 -0.68 14.32 -14.86
C LEU A 73 -0.03 13.44 -15.92
N LYS A 74 -0.81 12.56 -16.54
CA LYS A 74 -0.33 11.55 -17.50
C LYS A 74 0.93 10.83 -17.00
N PRO A 75 0.86 10.17 -15.82
CA PRO A 75 2.04 9.55 -15.23
C PRO A 75 2.60 8.45 -16.13
N ASN A 76 3.93 8.35 -16.18
CA ASN A 76 4.60 7.22 -16.81
C ASN A 76 4.41 5.93 -16.01
N GLU A 77 4.40 6.08 -14.68
CA GLU A 77 4.27 4.97 -13.74
C GLU A 77 3.32 5.36 -12.61
N PHE A 78 2.43 4.44 -12.26
CA PHE A 78 1.44 4.59 -11.19
C PHE A 78 1.61 3.47 -10.17
N TYR A 79 1.91 3.82 -8.93
CA TYR A 79 2.11 2.89 -7.83
C TYR A 79 0.97 3.02 -6.82
N ASN A 80 0.11 2.00 -6.77
CA ASN A 80 -0.99 1.98 -5.82
C ASN A 80 -0.62 1.26 -4.54
N LEU A 81 -0.21 2.04 -3.53
CA LEU A 81 0.09 1.57 -2.17
C LEU A 81 -1.01 1.95 -1.18
N ALA A 82 -2.01 2.74 -1.60
CA ALA A 82 -3.11 3.11 -0.74
C ALA A 82 -3.97 1.89 -0.37
N ALA A 83 -4.21 1.72 0.91
CA ALA A 83 -5.06 0.67 1.44
C ALA A 83 -5.58 1.03 2.85
N GLN A 84 -6.71 0.45 3.23
CA GLN A 84 -6.96 0.14 4.63
C GLN A 84 -6.19 -1.16 4.91
N SER A 85 -5.02 -1.07 5.55
CA SER A 85 -4.05 -2.17 5.63
C SER A 85 -4.05 -2.91 6.97
N PHE A 86 -4.74 -2.40 7.99
CA PHE A 86 -4.80 -3.06 9.29
C PHE A 86 -5.85 -4.18 9.26
N VAL A 87 -5.40 -5.42 9.16
CA VAL A 87 -6.24 -6.62 9.01
C VAL A 87 -7.29 -6.73 10.11
N GLY A 88 -6.91 -6.45 11.37
CA GLY A 88 -7.83 -6.53 12.51
C GLY A 88 -9.04 -5.61 12.37
N ALA A 89 -8.84 -4.37 11.95
CA ALA A 89 -9.93 -3.41 11.75
C ALA A 89 -10.82 -3.72 10.54
N SER A 90 -10.39 -4.57 9.61
CA SER A 90 -11.16 -4.89 8.41
C SER A 90 -12.49 -5.59 8.70
N TRP A 91 -12.65 -6.20 9.87
CA TRP A 91 -13.90 -6.84 10.32
C TRP A 91 -14.95 -5.80 10.69
N GLU A 92 -14.58 -4.75 11.40
CA GLU A 92 -15.46 -3.65 11.80
C GLU A 92 -15.68 -2.66 10.67
N LEU A 93 -14.64 -2.42 9.85
CA LEU A 93 -14.64 -1.47 8.74
C LEU A 93 -14.72 -2.18 7.38
N ASN A 94 -15.48 -3.29 7.28
CA ASN A 94 -15.47 -4.14 6.09
C ASN A 94 -15.90 -3.41 4.82
N LYS A 95 -16.91 -2.55 4.90
CA LYS A 95 -17.37 -1.74 3.77
C LYS A 95 -16.28 -0.78 3.30
N GLN A 96 -15.72 0.03 4.21
CA GLN A 96 -14.64 0.97 3.89
C GLN A 96 -13.40 0.23 3.34
N THR A 97 -13.07 -0.93 3.91
CA THR A 97 -11.96 -1.78 3.43
C THR A 97 -12.21 -2.21 1.98
N SER A 98 -13.42 -2.63 1.64
CA SER A 98 -13.78 -3.02 0.28
C SER A 98 -13.79 -1.82 -0.68
N GLU A 99 -14.33 -0.70 -0.27
CA GLU A 99 -14.36 0.53 -1.08
C GLU A 99 -12.94 1.01 -1.42
N VAL A 100 -12.05 1.06 -0.44
CA VAL A 100 -10.66 1.50 -0.66
C VAL A 100 -9.86 0.44 -1.43
N ASN A 101 -9.82 -0.80 -0.94
CA ASN A 101 -8.87 -1.80 -1.44
C ASN A 101 -9.32 -2.48 -2.73
N ALA A 102 -10.63 -2.53 -3.01
CA ALA A 102 -11.19 -3.15 -4.21
C ALA A 102 -11.68 -2.09 -5.21
N MET A 103 -12.67 -1.28 -4.83
CA MET A 103 -13.27 -0.32 -5.75
C MET A 103 -12.33 0.82 -6.12
N GLY A 104 -11.48 1.28 -5.18
CA GLY A 104 -10.46 2.28 -5.47
C GLY A 104 -9.47 1.82 -6.54
N VAL A 105 -9.11 0.54 -6.56
CA VAL A 105 -8.25 -0.03 -7.61
C VAL A 105 -8.97 -0.06 -8.95
N LEU A 106 -10.25 -0.42 -8.97
CA LEU A 106 -11.05 -0.40 -10.19
C LEU A 106 -11.14 1.02 -10.78
N ASN A 107 -11.35 2.04 -9.97
CA ASN A 107 -11.38 3.45 -10.40
C ASN A 107 -10.05 3.86 -11.06
N ILE A 108 -8.91 3.50 -10.45
CA ILE A 108 -7.59 3.78 -11.01
C ILE A 108 -7.39 3.08 -12.37
N LEU A 109 -7.71 1.80 -12.46
CA LEU A 109 -7.55 1.01 -13.68
C LEU A 109 -8.43 1.57 -14.82
N ASN A 110 -9.69 1.90 -14.54
CA ASN A 110 -10.59 2.55 -15.50
C ASN A 110 -10.02 3.88 -16.01
N ALA A 111 -9.52 4.71 -15.08
CA ALA A 111 -8.95 5.99 -15.44
C ALA A 111 -7.67 5.85 -16.29
N ILE A 112 -6.82 4.86 -15.99
CA ILE A 112 -5.62 4.56 -16.79
C ILE A 112 -6.02 4.14 -18.20
N VAL A 113 -6.94 3.19 -18.35
CA VAL A 113 -7.41 2.75 -19.67
C VAL A 113 -8.05 3.88 -20.45
N GLY A 114 -8.85 4.72 -19.78
CA GLY A 114 -9.58 5.80 -20.43
C GLY A 114 -8.73 7.02 -20.83
N HIS A 115 -7.63 7.30 -20.11
CA HIS A 115 -6.91 8.55 -20.29
C HIS A 115 -5.41 8.43 -20.60
N ASN A 116 -4.75 7.39 -20.13
CA ASN A 116 -3.31 7.17 -20.38
C ASN A 116 -2.94 5.68 -20.32
N PRO A 117 -3.37 4.87 -21.30
CA PRO A 117 -3.13 3.42 -21.29
C PRO A 117 -1.66 3.01 -21.38
N THR A 118 -0.75 3.96 -21.62
CA THR A 118 0.70 3.73 -21.60
C THR A 118 1.30 3.79 -20.19
N THR A 119 0.52 4.20 -19.18
CA THR A 119 0.94 4.20 -17.78
C THR A 119 1.26 2.77 -17.33
N LYS A 120 2.44 2.56 -16.75
CA LYS A 120 2.76 1.31 -16.08
C LYS A 120 2.15 1.32 -14.68
N PHE A 121 1.24 0.40 -14.44
CA PHE A 121 0.53 0.28 -13.17
C PHE A 121 1.12 -0.81 -12.29
N TYR A 122 1.37 -0.49 -11.03
CA TYR A 122 1.75 -1.44 -9.99
C TYR A 122 0.70 -1.44 -8.88
N GLN A 123 0.22 -2.63 -8.53
CA GLN A 123 -0.69 -2.87 -7.40
C GLN A 123 0.07 -3.54 -6.25
N ALA A 124 0.14 -2.87 -5.10
CA ALA A 124 0.57 -3.52 -3.88
C ALA A 124 -0.48 -4.55 -3.46
N SER A 125 -0.14 -5.82 -3.62
CA SER A 125 -0.93 -6.94 -3.15
C SER A 125 -0.38 -7.43 -1.80
N THR A 126 -0.67 -8.65 -1.36
CA THR A 126 -0.37 -9.08 0.00
C THR A 126 -0.26 -10.60 0.11
N SER A 127 0.59 -11.11 1.00
CA SER A 127 0.61 -12.53 1.38
C SER A 127 -0.68 -13.01 2.07
N GLU A 128 -1.53 -12.09 2.56
CA GLU A 128 -2.86 -12.42 3.11
C GLU A 128 -3.82 -13.01 2.06
N LEU A 129 -3.47 -12.96 0.76
CA LEU A 129 -4.18 -13.69 -0.30
C LEU A 129 -4.13 -15.19 -0.07
N TYR A 130 -3.00 -15.72 0.40
CA TYR A 130 -2.81 -17.14 0.66
C TYR A 130 -3.60 -17.62 1.88
N GLY A 131 -3.77 -16.77 2.88
CA GLY A 131 -4.51 -17.08 4.09
C GLY A 131 -4.01 -18.36 4.78
N ASN A 132 -4.84 -19.38 4.78
CA ASN A 132 -4.52 -20.69 5.36
C ASN A 132 -4.16 -21.77 4.32
N ALA A 133 -4.00 -21.40 3.07
CA ALA A 133 -3.51 -22.35 2.07
C ALA A 133 -2.08 -22.76 2.44
N ASN A 134 -1.81 -24.04 2.29
CA ASN A 134 -0.49 -24.62 2.55
C ASN A 134 0.06 -24.36 3.97
N ARG A 135 -0.71 -24.73 5.00
CA ARG A 135 -0.39 -24.43 6.42
C ARG A 135 0.99 -24.91 6.87
N ASP A 136 1.48 -25.99 6.30
CA ASP A 136 2.72 -26.67 6.71
C ASP A 136 3.86 -26.48 5.71
N GLY A 137 3.66 -25.68 4.66
CA GLY A 137 4.63 -25.48 3.59
C GLY A 137 4.96 -24.03 3.29
N VAL A 138 5.96 -23.84 2.45
CA VAL A 138 6.36 -22.55 1.89
C VAL A 138 5.30 -22.12 0.85
N GLN A 139 4.90 -20.87 0.89
CA GLN A 139 4.00 -20.26 -0.09
C GLN A 139 4.83 -19.80 -1.30
N ASP A 140 4.33 -20.06 -2.49
CA ASP A 140 4.92 -19.70 -3.77
C ASP A 140 3.85 -19.19 -4.74
N GLU A 141 4.23 -18.89 -5.97
CA GLU A 141 3.34 -18.35 -7.00
C GLU A 141 2.25 -19.35 -7.46
N LEU A 142 2.41 -20.63 -7.16
CA LEU A 142 1.45 -21.70 -7.50
C LEU A 142 0.51 -22.00 -6.33
N THR A 143 0.81 -21.49 -5.15
CA THR A 143 -0.03 -21.70 -3.96
C THR A 143 -1.41 -21.04 -4.16
N PRO A 144 -2.51 -21.80 -4.02
CA PRO A 144 -3.86 -21.26 -4.23
C PRO A 144 -4.20 -20.19 -3.20
N PHE A 145 -4.92 -19.15 -3.64
CA PHE A 145 -5.39 -18.12 -2.73
C PHE A 145 -6.59 -18.59 -1.89
N HIS A 146 -6.51 -18.33 -0.60
CA HIS A 146 -7.58 -18.65 0.36
C HIS A 146 -7.65 -17.59 1.46
N PRO A 147 -8.01 -16.32 1.14
CA PRO A 147 -8.00 -15.22 2.10
C PRO A 147 -8.94 -15.48 3.28
N ARG A 148 -8.53 -15.02 4.47
CA ARG A 148 -9.22 -15.30 5.74
C ARG A 148 -9.71 -14.05 6.45
N SER A 149 -9.72 -12.91 5.76
CA SER A 149 -10.18 -11.63 6.29
C SER A 149 -10.84 -10.77 5.21
N PRO A 150 -11.73 -9.83 5.57
CA PRO A 150 -12.26 -8.85 4.60
C PRO A 150 -11.15 -8.08 3.88
N TYR A 151 -10.04 -7.78 4.55
CA TYR A 151 -8.84 -7.22 3.94
C TYR A 151 -8.29 -8.13 2.83
N GLY A 152 -8.02 -9.40 3.13
CA GLY A 152 -7.50 -10.36 2.16
C GLY A 152 -8.44 -10.54 0.96
N VAL A 153 -9.75 -10.61 1.19
CA VAL A 153 -10.77 -10.72 0.13
C VAL A 153 -10.76 -9.47 -0.77
N SER A 154 -10.71 -8.27 -0.18
CA SER A 154 -10.67 -7.02 -0.96
C SER A 154 -9.38 -6.90 -1.79
N LYS A 155 -8.25 -7.34 -1.26
CA LYS A 155 -6.97 -7.40 -1.99
C LYS A 155 -6.98 -8.47 -3.08
N LEU A 156 -7.69 -9.59 -2.88
CA LEU A 156 -7.85 -10.61 -3.91
C LEU A 156 -8.65 -10.09 -5.11
N TYR A 157 -9.70 -9.31 -4.87
CA TYR A 157 -10.42 -8.62 -5.93
C TYR A 157 -9.46 -7.73 -6.75
N ALA A 158 -8.70 -6.87 -6.06
CA ALA A 158 -7.74 -5.97 -6.70
C ALA A 158 -6.67 -6.72 -7.51
N TYR A 159 -6.17 -7.83 -6.98
CA TYR A 159 -5.20 -8.71 -7.66
C TYR A 159 -5.76 -9.21 -9.00
N TRP A 160 -6.95 -9.80 -8.98
CA TRP A 160 -7.57 -10.34 -10.20
C TRP A 160 -8.01 -9.25 -11.18
N MET A 161 -8.49 -8.10 -10.69
CA MET A 161 -8.79 -6.97 -11.57
C MET A 161 -7.55 -6.45 -12.28
N THR A 162 -6.41 -6.37 -11.59
CA THR A 162 -5.13 -5.97 -12.20
C THR A 162 -4.73 -6.92 -13.35
N ILE A 163 -4.86 -8.23 -13.13
CA ILE A 163 -4.58 -9.25 -14.17
C ILE A 163 -5.58 -9.11 -15.32
N ASN A 164 -6.87 -9.02 -15.02
CA ASN A 164 -7.93 -8.94 -16.01
C ASN A 164 -7.77 -7.72 -16.92
N PHE A 165 -7.45 -6.54 -16.34
CA PHE A 165 -7.19 -5.34 -17.13
C PHE A 165 -5.93 -5.45 -17.99
N ARG A 166 -4.87 -6.05 -17.47
CA ARG A 166 -3.66 -6.32 -18.26
C ARG A 166 -3.98 -7.17 -19.49
N GLU A 167 -4.76 -8.22 -19.33
CA GLU A 167 -5.08 -9.16 -20.39
C GLU A 167 -6.11 -8.61 -21.37
N SER A 168 -7.15 -7.92 -20.87
CA SER A 168 -8.24 -7.44 -21.71
C SER A 168 -7.92 -6.13 -22.43
N TYR A 169 -7.13 -5.24 -21.85
CA TYR A 169 -6.80 -3.92 -22.41
C TYR A 169 -5.35 -3.79 -22.86
N SER A 170 -4.55 -4.86 -22.72
CA SER A 170 -3.12 -4.86 -23.10
C SER A 170 -2.30 -3.75 -22.44
N ILE A 171 -2.67 -3.31 -21.24
CA ILE A 171 -1.91 -2.34 -20.45
C ILE A 171 -0.80 -3.05 -19.66
N HIS A 172 0.25 -2.30 -19.31
CA HIS A 172 1.24 -2.80 -18.36
C HIS A 172 0.66 -2.68 -16.93
N ALA A 173 0.26 -3.80 -16.35
CA ALA A 173 -0.24 -3.86 -14.98
C ALA A 173 0.33 -5.07 -14.24
N SER A 174 0.92 -4.85 -13.08
CA SER A 174 1.58 -5.88 -12.27
C SER A 174 1.14 -5.85 -10.82
N ASN A 175 1.17 -7.03 -10.17
CA ASN A 175 0.94 -7.19 -8.75
C ASN A 175 2.25 -7.54 -8.04
N GLY A 176 2.57 -6.87 -6.94
CA GLY A 176 3.58 -7.32 -6.00
C GLY A 176 2.92 -8.03 -4.83
N VAL A 177 3.15 -9.32 -4.65
CA VAL A 177 2.64 -10.06 -3.50
C VAL A 177 3.59 -9.86 -2.33
N LEU A 178 3.30 -8.81 -1.55
CA LEU A 178 4.15 -8.38 -0.45
C LEU A 178 3.91 -9.23 0.79
N PHE A 179 4.99 -9.76 1.37
CA PHE A 179 5.01 -10.35 2.70
C PHE A 179 5.18 -9.26 3.76
N ASN A 180 5.30 -9.64 5.02
CA ASN A 180 5.50 -8.67 6.09
C ASN A 180 6.84 -7.96 5.91
N HIS A 181 6.82 -6.65 5.82
CA HIS A 181 8.02 -5.82 5.69
C HIS A 181 7.90 -4.62 6.60
N GLU A 182 8.99 -4.33 7.26
CA GLU A 182 9.00 -3.45 8.41
C GLU A 182 10.10 -2.39 8.30
N SER A 183 9.95 -1.32 9.06
CA SER A 183 10.94 -0.24 9.10
C SER A 183 10.79 0.62 10.37
N PRO A 184 11.72 1.55 10.64
CA PRO A 184 11.59 2.54 11.71
C PRO A 184 10.34 3.41 11.63
N ILE A 185 9.76 3.57 10.42
CA ILE A 185 8.56 4.38 10.20
C ILE A 185 7.27 3.55 10.13
N ARG A 186 7.30 2.27 10.52
CA ARG A 186 6.10 1.41 10.61
C ARG A 186 5.07 1.98 11.57
N GLY A 187 3.78 1.82 11.27
CA GLY A 187 2.69 2.20 12.18
C GLY A 187 2.73 1.43 13.50
N LYS A 188 2.38 2.10 14.60
CA LYS A 188 2.46 1.52 15.97
C LYS A 188 1.48 0.38 16.22
N GLU A 189 0.45 0.24 15.40
CA GLU A 189 -0.51 -0.85 15.42
C GLU A 189 0.07 -2.18 14.94
N PHE A 190 1.16 -2.15 14.17
CA PHE A 190 1.83 -3.33 13.64
C PHE A 190 2.83 -3.91 14.65
N VAL A 191 2.95 -5.23 14.64
CA VAL A 191 3.59 -5.99 15.73
C VAL A 191 5.02 -5.56 16.01
N THR A 192 5.88 -5.34 15.02
CA THR A 192 7.29 -4.97 15.23
C THR A 192 7.41 -3.60 15.89
N ARG A 193 6.68 -2.61 15.37
CA ARG A 193 6.68 -1.28 15.95
C ARG A 193 5.99 -1.26 17.33
N LYS A 194 4.93 -2.03 17.51
CA LYS A 194 4.27 -2.22 18.80
C LYS A 194 5.24 -2.79 19.83
N VAL A 195 6.09 -3.76 19.44
CA VAL A 195 7.10 -4.35 20.33
C VAL A 195 8.17 -3.32 20.70
N THR A 196 8.77 -2.65 19.72
CA THR A 196 9.85 -1.68 19.98
C THR A 196 9.37 -0.49 20.82
N ASP A 197 8.20 0.07 20.53
CA ASP A 197 7.58 1.15 21.31
C ASP A 197 7.22 0.66 22.73
N GLY A 198 6.67 -0.55 22.86
CA GLY A 198 6.32 -1.13 24.15
C GLY A 198 7.53 -1.41 25.03
N VAL A 199 8.61 -1.94 24.48
CA VAL A 199 9.87 -2.16 25.22
C VAL A 199 10.45 -0.83 25.70
N ALA A 200 10.48 0.18 24.83
CA ALA A 200 10.94 1.51 25.19
C ALA A 200 10.12 2.11 26.37
N LYS A 201 8.79 2.01 26.31
CA LYS A 201 7.89 2.45 27.37
C LYS A 201 8.13 1.71 28.69
N ILE A 202 8.35 0.40 28.67
CA ILE A 202 8.66 -0.38 29.86
C ILE A 202 10.00 0.08 30.44
N LYS A 203 11.03 0.25 29.61
CA LYS A 203 12.36 0.71 30.05
C LYS A 203 12.32 2.09 30.69
N LEU A 204 11.45 2.97 30.20
CA LEU A 204 11.28 4.33 30.72
C LEU A 204 10.29 4.40 31.93
N GLY A 205 9.78 3.26 32.38
CA GLY A 205 8.80 3.23 33.49
C GLY A 205 7.38 3.72 33.11
N LEU A 206 7.12 3.94 31.83
CA LEU A 206 5.82 4.43 31.30
C LEU A 206 4.79 3.30 31.13
N ALA A 207 5.23 2.04 31.15
CA ALA A 207 4.38 0.86 31.10
C ALA A 207 4.99 -0.27 31.94
N LYS A 208 4.15 -1.16 32.45
CA LYS A 208 4.60 -2.35 33.23
C LYS A 208 4.69 -3.61 32.39
N LYS A 209 3.91 -3.69 31.28
CA LYS A 209 3.83 -4.87 30.43
C LYS A 209 3.48 -4.49 28.98
N LEU A 210 3.82 -5.40 28.07
CA LEU A 210 3.38 -5.38 26.67
C LEU A 210 2.43 -6.56 26.45
N THR A 211 1.26 -6.29 25.89
CA THR A 211 0.29 -7.35 25.53
C THR A 211 0.35 -7.58 24.03
N LEU A 212 0.65 -8.83 23.65
CA LEU A 212 0.69 -9.32 22.28
C LEU A 212 -0.39 -10.38 22.08
N GLY A 213 -0.73 -10.65 20.81
CA GLY A 213 -1.65 -11.75 20.45
C GLY A 213 -0.95 -13.11 20.45
N ASN A 214 -1.12 -13.89 19.37
CA ASN A 214 -0.51 -15.20 19.23
C ASN A 214 1.02 -15.09 19.09
N LEU A 215 1.76 -15.56 20.09
CA LEU A 215 3.23 -15.55 20.11
C LEU A 215 3.86 -16.61 19.21
N GLU A 216 3.11 -17.66 18.86
CA GLU A 216 3.59 -18.76 18.00
C GLU A 216 3.40 -18.47 16.50
N ALA A 217 2.84 -17.31 16.15
CA ALA A 217 2.63 -16.94 14.76
C ALA A 217 3.98 -16.74 14.04
N LYS A 218 4.18 -17.49 12.96
CA LYS A 218 5.35 -17.35 12.08
C LYS A 218 5.03 -16.40 10.93
N ARG A 219 6.00 -15.60 10.54
CA ARG A 219 5.90 -14.65 9.42
C ARG A 219 7.24 -14.59 8.69
N ASP A 220 7.18 -14.33 7.41
CA ASP A 220 8.34 -13.90 6.64
C ASP A 220 8.50 -12.38 6.80
N TRP A 221 9.70 -11.94 7.15
CA TRP A 221 10.00 -10.54 7.48
C TRP A 221 11.03 -9.97 6.53
N GLY A 222 10.66 -8.88 5.88
CA GLY A 222 11.56 -8.08 5.04
C GLY A 222 11.76 -6.67 5.58
N PHE A 223 12.60 -5.90 4.91
CA PHE A 223 12.78 -4.48 5.16
C PHE A 223 12.04 -3.66 4.09
N ALA A 224 11.31 -2.64 4.50
CA ALA A 224 10.49 -1.84 3.60
C ALA A 224 11.29 -0.94 2.64
N GLY A 225 12.59 -0.80 2.84
CA GLY A 225 13.49 -0.06 1.96
C GLY A 225 14.12 -0.90 0.84
N ASP A 226 13.95 -2.24 0.87
CA ASP A 226 14.44 -3.15 -0.18
C ASP A 226 13.49 -3.18 -1.37
#